data_b0033d11e8dc06fd9330901618c9ac51
#
_entry.id   b0033d11e8dc06fd9330901618c9ac51
#
_cell.length_a   1.000
_cell.length_b   1.000
_cell.length_c   1.000
_cell.angle_alpha   90.00
_cell.angle_beta   90.00
_cell.angle_gamma   90.00
#
_symmetry.space_group_name_H-M   'P 1'
#
loop_
_entity.id
_entity.type
_entity.pdbx_description
1 polymer ?
#
loop_
_entity_poly.entity_id
_entity_poly.type
_entity_poly.pdbx_seq_one_letter_code
_entity_poly.pdbx_strand_id
1 'polypeptide(L)'
;SLETDIALTNISLDLYGQVRNYFQYAAELSGEDASEDSIAFLRTDRQHKNVWLVEQPNEDFGHVICRQFLFDSFHMPLMKQLCESKDERISAIAQKSIKESSYHERFSSEWMKRLGSGTEVSNQKVQAALDHFYPFVNEFFQETPLDKEMKENGIGGDLEAIKEVYFKNVHALLLEAGLTIPEPNWRQTDGKLGYHSEHLGFILAELQYMQRSYPNSDW
;
A
#
# COMPACT_ATOMS: atom_id res chain seq x y z
N SER A 1 20.79 -8.42 2.94
CA SER A 1 21.19 -9.84 3.00
C SER A 1 20.35 -10.65 2.02
N LEU A 2 20.75 -11.89 1.73
CA LEU A 2 19.98 -12.79 0.87
C LEU A 2 18.58 -13.07 1.43
N GLU A 3 18.48 -13.26 2.72
CA GLU A 3 17.21 -13.54 3.42
C GLU A 3 16.23 -12.37 3.30
N THR A 4 16.75 -11.15 3.39
CA THR A 4 15.95 -9.93 3.20
C THR A 4 15.43 -9.82 1.76
N ASP A 5 16.31 -10.08 0.80
CA ASP A 5 15.97 -10.04 -0.63
C ASP A 5 14.86 -11.05 -0.96
N ILE A 6 15.03 -12.29 -0.51
CA ILE A 6 14.02 -13.35 -0.67
C ILE A 6 12.68 -12.95 -0.03
N ALA A 7 12.71 -12.41 1.19
CA ALA A 7 11.48 -12.00 1.89
C ALA A 7 10.74 -10.89 1.15
N LEU A 8 11.45 -9.84 0.73
CA LEU A 8 10.85 -8.72 0.00
C LEU A 8 10.35 -9.15 -1.39
N THR A 9 11.07 -10.05 -2.06
CA THR A 9 10.63 -10.63 -3.34
C THR A 9 9.32 -11.41 -3.16
N ASN A 10 9.20 -12.24 -2.12
CA ASN A 10 7.97 -12.97 -1.85
C ASN A 10 6.78 -12.03 -1.57
N ILE A 11 6.98 -10.99 -0.74
CA ILE A 11 5.95 -9.97 -0.48
C ILE A 11 5.53 -9.30 -1.80
N SER A 12 6.50 -8.95 -2.65
CA SER A 12 6.21 -8.32 -3.94
C SER A 12 5.41 -9.23 -4.87
N LEU A 13 5.72 -10.53 -4.91
CA LEU A 13 4.99 -11.52 -5.70
C LEU A 13 3.55 -11.70 -5.20
N ASP A 14 3.34 -11.73 -3.88
CA ASP A 14 2.00 -11.80 -3.29
C ASP A 14 1.18 -10.55 -3.66
N LEU A 15 1.76 -9.35 -3.51
CA LEU A 15 1.10 -8.09 -3.88
C LEU A 15 0.81 -8.02 -5.38
N TYR A 16 1.73 -8.50 -6.22
CA TYR A 16 1.51 -8.60 -7.66
C TYR A 16 0.33 -9.52 -7.98
N GLY A 17 0.21 -10.65 -7.32
CA GLY A 17 -0.93 -11.57 -7.45
C GLY A 17 -2.26 -10.92 -7.04
N GLN A 18 -2.27 -10.12 -5.96
CA GLN A 18 -3.44 -9.38 -5.52
C GLN A 18 -3.84 -8.31 -6.55
N VAL A 19 -2.89 -7.50 -7.00
CA VAL A 19 -3.11 -6.46 -8.04
C VAL A 19 -3.65 -7.08 -9.32
N ARG A 20 -3.09 -8.20 -9.76
CA ARG A 20 -3.55 -8.92 -10.94
C ARG A 20 -5.02 -9.30 -10.83
N ASN A 21 -5.45 -9.88 -9.71
CA ASN A 21 -6.85 -10.25 -9.51
C ASN A 21 -7.79 -9.02 -9.58
N TYR A 22 -7.41 -7.90 -8.98
CA TYR A 22 -8.20 -6.66 -9.05
C TYR A 22 -8.22 -6.06 -10.45
N PHE A 23 -7.10 -6.06 -11.17
CA PHE A 23 -7.03 -5.50 -12.52
C PHE A 23 -7.78 -6.35 -13.54
N GLN A 24 -7.77 -7.68 -13.40
CA GLN A 24 -8.62 -8.56 -14.21
C GLN A 24 -10.08 -8.21 -14.01
N TYR A 25 -10.53 -8.07 -12.77
CA TYR A 25 -11.91 -7.71 -12.49
C TYR A 25 -12.25 -6.30 -12.97
N ALA A 26 -11.36 -5.33 -12.81
CA ALA A 26 -11.54 -3.98 -13.34
C ALA A 26 -11.63 -3.97 -14.88
N ALA A 27 -10.84 -4.79 -15.56
CA ALA A 27 -10.90 -4.96 -17.00
C ALA A 27 -12.24 -5.55 -17.46
N GLU A 28 -12.72 -6.62 -16.79
CA GLU A 28 -14.04 -7.21 -17.05
C GLU A 28 -15.17 -6.16 -16.97
N LEU A 29 -15.11 -5.26 -15.98
CA LEU A 29 -16.08 -4.18 -15.78
C LEU A 29 -15.94 -3.03 -16.78
N SER A 30 -14.74 -2.83 -17.35
CA SER A 30 -14.45 -1.74 -18.28
C SER A 30 -14.84 -2.04 -19.73
N GLY A 31 -15.06 -3.29 -20.09
CA GLY A 31 -15.49 -3.74 -21.43
C GLY A 31 -14.41 -4.44 -22.25
N GLU A 32 -14.76 -4.80 -23.49
CA GLU A 32 -13.97 -5.72 -24.32
C GLU A 32 -12.57 -5.21 -24.72
N ASP A 33 -12.35 -3.90 -24.72
CA ASP A 33 -11.06 -3.29 -25.09
C ASP A 33 -10.08 -3.17 -23.90
N ALA A 34 -10.52 -3.49 -22.69
CA ALA A 34 -9.69 -3.40 -21.50
C ALA A 34 -9.04 -4.73 -21.13
N SER A 35 -7.79 -4.68 -20.68
CA SER A 35 -7.06 -5.81 -20.12
C SER A 35 -6.34 -5.42 -18.83
N GLU A 36 -5.92 -6.42 -18.04
CA GLU A 36 -5.09 -6.17 -16.87
C GLU A 36 -3.81 -5.39 -17.23
N ASP A 37 -3.23 -5.70 -18.37
CA ASP A 37 -2.01 -5.05 -18.87
C ASP A 37 -2.27 -3.60 -19.32
N SER A 38 -3.39 -3.33 -19.99
CA SER A 38 -3.76 -1.95 -20.35
C SER A 38 -3.95 -1.08 -19.10
N ILE A 39 -4.52 -1.63 -18.03
CA ILE A 39 -4.68 -0.95 -16.75
C ILE A 39 -3.33 -0.72 -16.06
N ALA A 40 -2.43 -1.71 -16.09
CA ALA A 40 -1.12 -1.60 -15.46
C ALA A 40 -0.16 -0.67 -16.22
N PHE A 41 -0.07 -0.82 -17.54
CA PHE A 41 1.04 -0.29 -18.32
C PHE A 41 0.68 0.91 -19.22
N LEU A 42 -0.61 1.18 -19.48
CA LEU A 42 -0.99 2.24 -20.41
C LEU A 42 -1.62 3.47 -19.74
N ARG A 43 -1.99 3.37 -18.45
CA ARG A 43 -2.52 4.53 -17.73
C ARG A 43 -1.46 5.63 -17.55
N THR A 44 -1.92 6.88 -17.63
CA THR A 44 -1.10 8.04 -17.29
C THR A 44 -1.01 8.20 -15.76
N ASP A 45 -0.10 9.05 -15.29
CA ASP A 45 0.03 9.40 -13.88
C ASP A 45 -1.32 9.82 -13.26
N ARG A 46 -2.08 10.68 -13.94
CA ARG A 46 -3.40 11.16 -13.49
C ARG A 46 -4.47 10.06 -13.34
N GLN A 47 -4.29 8.95 -14.00
CA GLN A 47 -5.21 7.81 -13.96
C GLN A 47 -4.87 6.82 -12.84
N HIS A 48 -3.69 6.91 -12.24
CA HIS A 48 -3.37 6.21 -11.00
C HIS A 48 -4.03 6.90 -9.81
N LYS A 49 -4.45 6.12 -8.80
CA LYS A 49 -5.20 6.60 -7.63
C LYS A 49 -4.63 6.06 -6.33
N ASN A 50 -3.31 5.91 -6.29
CA ASN A 50 -2.59 5.44 -5.13
C ASN A 50 -2.22 6.60 -4.18
N VAL A 51 -2.00 6.27 -2.93
CA VAL A 51 -1.54 7.22 -1.91
C VAL A 51 -0.06 7.57 -2.06
N TRP A 52 0.34 8.77 -1.65
CA TRP A 52 1.73 9.24 -1.78
C TRP A 52 2.75 8.42 -1.00
N LEU A 53 2.33 7.78 0.09
CA LEU A 53 3.22 6.94 0.90
C LEU A 53 3.94 5.89 0.06
N VAL A 54 3.22 5.23 -0.87
CA VAL A 54 3.79 4.13 -1.68
C VAL A 54 4.68 4.60 -2.83
N GLU A 55 4.71 5.90 -3.10
CA GLU A 55 5.56 6.50 -4.14
C GLU A 55 6.97 6.86 -3.62
N GLN A 56 7.12 6.94 -2.30
CA GLN A 56 8.34 7.46 -1.69
C GLN A 56 9.54 6.54 -1.94
N PRO A 57 10.76 7.10 -2.05
CA PRO A 57 11.97 6.34 -2.36
C PRO A 57 12.32 5.27 -1.31
N ASN A 58 13.03 4.23 -1.75
CA ASN A 58 13.64 3.22 -0.90
C ASN A 58 15.07 3.64 -0.56
N GLU A 59 15.27 4.41 0.51
CA GLU A 59 16.62 4.88 0.88
C GLU A 59 17.45 3.75 1.50
N ASP A 60 16.93 3.11 2.55
CA ASP A 60 17.56 1.98 3.21
C ASP A 60 16.52 0.96 3.70
N PHE A 61 16.99 -0.11 4.33
CA PHE A 61 16.12 -1.16 4.85
C PHE A 61 15.11 -0.65 5.91
N GLY A 62 15.52 0.33 6.72
CA GLY A 62 14.63 0.98 7.69
C GLY A 62 13.46 1.69 7.00
N HIS A 63 13.74 2.39 5.90
CA HIS A 63 12.70 3.05 5.08
C HIS A 63 11.76 2.03 4.43
N VAL A 64 12.31 0.98 3.82
CA VAL A 64 11.47 -0.08 3.20
C VAL A 64 10.54 -0.71 4.23
N ILE A 65 11.05 -1.09 5.39
CA ILE A 65 10.26 -1.74 6.44
C ILE A 65 9.25 -0.79 7.07
N CYS A 66 9.63 0.45 7.35
CA CYS A 66 8.73 1.44 7.93
C CYS A 66 7.55 1.75 7.00
N ARG A 67 7.82 1.99 5.71
CA ARG A 67 6.76 2.20 4.72
C ARG A 67 5.84 0.97 4.62
N GLN A 68 6.42 -0.22 4.54
CA GLN A 68 5.66 -1.47 4.48
C GLN A 68 4.79 -1.64 5.72
N PHE A 69 5.32 -1.41 6.92
CA PHE A 69 4.57 -1.49 8.16
C PHE A 69 3.38 -0.52 8.20
N LEU A 70 3.59 0.74 7.84
CA LEU A 70 2.52 1.74 7.81
C LEU A 70 1.43 1.36 6.79
N PHE A 71 1.82 0.81 5.64
CA PHE A 71 0.88 0.33 4.63
C PHE A 71 0.14 -0.94 5.09
N ASP A 72 0.84 -1.95 5.59
CA ASP A 72 0.25 -3.22 6.01
C ASP A 72 -0.75 -3.03 7.16
N SER A 73 -0.44 -2.13 8.11
CA SER A 73 -1.32 -1.78 9.22
C SER A 73 -2.65 -1.17 8.78
N PHE A 74 -2.70 -0.56 7.59
CA PHE A 74 -3.91 -0.10 6.93
C PHE A 74 -4.54 -1.21 6.07
N HIS A 75 -3.72 -1.91 5.28
CA HIS A 75 -4.17 -2.89 4.30
C HIS A 75 -4.87 -4.09 4.95
N MET A 76 -4.34 -4.59 6.05
CA MET A 76 -4.91 -5.74 6.74
C MET A 76 -6.34 -5.52 7.27
N PRO A 77 -6.67 -4.45 8.02
CA PRO A 77 -8.05 -4.17 8.41
C PRO A 77 -8.96 -3.87 7.22
N LEU A 78 -8.45 -3.24 6.14
CA LEU A 78 -9.21 -3.06 4.92
C LEU A 78 -9.57 -4.41 4.29
N MET A 79 -8.61 -5.34 4.14
CA MET A 79 -8.88 -6.69 3.62
C MET A 79 -9.92 -7.44 4.45
N LYS A 80 -9.88 -7.31 5.78
CA LYS A 80 -10.91 -7.90 6.66
C LYS A 80 -12.32 -7.40 6.33
N GLN A 81 -12.47 -6.10 6.11
CA GLN A 81 -13.78 -5.54 5.74
C GLN A 81 -14.19 -5.94 4.32
N LEU A 82 -13.26 -5.96 3.37
CA LEU A 82 -13.55 -6.39 1.99
C LEU A 82 -13.92 -7.88 1.88
N CYS A 83 -13.53 -8.73 2.83
CA CYS A 83 -14.04 -10.11 2.89
C CYS A 83 -15.56 -10.17 3.05
N GLU A 84 -16.17 -9.14 3.64
CA GLU A 84 -17.61 -9.02 3.85
C GLU A 84 -18.30 -8.14 2.79
N SER A 85 -17.61 -7.82 1.70
CA SER A 85 -18.15 -7.00 0.61
C SER A 85 -19.40 -7.66 0.00
N LYS A 86 -20.39 -6.85 -0.34
CA LYS A 86 -21.56 -7.31 -1.12
C LYS A 86 -21.23 -7.66 -2.57
N ASP A 87 -20.08 -7.18 -3.08
CA ASP A 87 -19.55 -7.62 -4.34
C ASP A 87 -18.81 -8.95 -4.13
N GLU A 88 -19.38 -10.03 -4.66
CA GLU A 88 -18.86 -11.39 -4.47
C GLU A 88 -17.43 -11.56 -5.01
N ARG A 89 -17.06 -10.84 -6.08
CA ARG A 89 -15.73 -10.92 -6.68
C ARG A 89 -14.69 -10.23 -5.80
N ILE A 90 -15.00 -9.04 -5.28
CA ILE A 90 -14.15 -8.32 -4.32
C ILE A 90 -13.98 -9.14 -3.05
N SER A 91 -15.08 -9.67 -2.50
CA SER A 91 -15.04 -10.55 -1.33
C SER A 91 -14.13 -11.77 -1.55
N ALA A 92 -14.27 -12.47 -2.69
CA ALA A 92 -13.44 -13.62 -3.01
C ALA A 92 -11.95 -13.27 -3.15
N ILE A 93 -11.61 -12.14 -3.78
CA ILE A 93 -10.23 -11.66 -3.89
C ILE A 93 -9.67 -11.35 -2.49
N ALA A 94 -10.43 -10.66 -1.65
CA ALA A 94 -10.01 -10.32 -0.28
C ALA A 94 -9.80 -11.58 0.58
N GLN A 95 -10.71 -12.56 0.52
CA GLN A 95 -10.60 -13.84 1.23
C GLN A 95 -9.35 -14.65 0.81
N LYS A 96 -8.98 -14.59 -0.46
CA LYS A 96 -7.75 -15.20 -0.95
C LYS A 96 -6.52 -14.48 -0.41
N SER A 97 -6.53 -13.16 -0.41
CA SER A 97 -5.38 -12.29 -0.08
C SER A 97 -5.12 -12.14 1.42
N ILE A 98 -6.12 -12.37 2.26
CA ILE A 98 -6.04 -12.05 3.70
C ILE A 98 -4.92 -12.81 4.44
N LYS A 99 -4.58 -14.02 4.02
CA LYS A 99 -3.48 -14.79 4.63
C LYS A 99 -2.12 -14.19 4.33
N GLU A 100 -1.94 -13.75 3.08
CA GLU A 100 -0.73 -13.05 2.61
C GLU A 100 -0.59 -11.73 3.34
N SER A 101 -1.65 -10.90 3.36
CA SER A 101 -1.69 -9.61 4.07
C SER A 101 -1.39 -9.75 5.57
N SER A 102 -1.88 -10.83 6.22
CA SER A 102 -1.58 -11.12 7.62
C SER A 102 -0.09 -11.48 7.83
N TYR A 103 0.51 -12.17 6.88
CA TYR A 103 1.94 -12.45 6.92
C TYR A 103 2.75 -11.16 6.74
N HIS A 104 2.38 -10.29 5.79
CA HIS A 104 3.06 -9.02 5.54
C HIS A 104 3.01 -8.12 6.79
N GLU A 105 1.84 -7.93 7.39
CA GLU A 105 1.68 -7.15 8.62
C GLU A 105 2.56 -7.70 9.76
N ARG A 106 2.57 -9.01 9.96
CA ARG A 106 3.43 -9.64 10.98
C ARG A 106 4.91 -9.43 10.67
N PHE A 107 5.32 -9.63 9.42
CA PHE A 107 6.71 -9.48 9.01
C PHE A 107 7.20 -8.05 9.24
N SER A 108 6.49 -7.06 8.73
CA SER A 108 6.86 -5.65 8.86
C SER A 108 6.83 -5.18 10.32
N SER A 109 5.83 -5.59 11.10
CA SER A 109 5.71 -5.32 12.53
C SER A 109 6.88 -5.87 13.35
N GLU A 110 7.26 -7.12 13.13
CA GLU A 110 8.38 -7.74 13.82
C GLU A 110 9.72 -7.08 13.47
N TRP A 111 9.89 -6.64 12.22
CA TRP A 111 11.08 -5.88 11.84
C TRP A 111 11.10 -4.47 12.44
N MET A 112 9.96 -3.78 12.53
CA MET A 112 9.89 -2.49 13.23
C MET A 112 10.34 -2.62 14.68
N LYS A 113 9.87 -3.66 15.41
CA LYS A 113 10.29 -3.93 16.77
C LYS A 113 11.79 -4.23 16.87
N ARG A 114 12.31 -5.11 16.00
CA ARG A 114 13.74 -5.47 15.99
C ARG A 114 14.65 -4.29 15.67
N LEU A 115 14.28 -3.44 14.73
CA LEU A 115 15.06 -2.25 14.36
C LEU A 115 15.00 -1.17 15.45
N GLY A 116 13.80 -0.94 15.99
CA GLY A 116 13.58 0.07 17.03
C GLY A 116 14.24 -0.28 18.37
N SER A 117 14.10 -1.55 18.83
CA SER A 117 14.70 -2.01 20.08
C SER A 117 16.13 -2.57 19.93
N GLY A 118 16.72 -2.51 18.75
CA GLY A 118 18.03 -3.08 18.45
C GLY A 118 19.19 -2.19 18.90
N THR A 119 20.08 -1.84 17.97
CA THR A 119 21.20 -0.93 18.25
C THR A 119 20.75 0.53 18.15
N GLU A 120 21.48 1.44 18.76
CA GLU A 120 21.24 2.89 18.61
C GLU A 120 21.20 3.32 17.13
N VAL A 121 22.09 2.77 16.30
CA VAL A 121 22.13 3.05 14.86
C VAL A 121 20.87 2.58 14.14
N SER A 122 20.37 1.36 14.45
CA SER A 122 19.13 0.85 13.84
C SER A 122 17.90 1.65 14.29
N ASN A 123 17.85 2.03 15.58
CA ASN A 123 16.78 2.85 16.13
C ASN A 123 16.73 4.23 15.45
N GLN A 124 17.88 4.92 15.36
CA GLN A 124 17.96 6.23 14.70
C GLN A 124 17.52 6.16 13.23
N LYS A 125 17.90 5.12 12.49
CA LYS A 125 17.52 4.95 11.08
C LYS A 125 16.03 4.70 10.91
N VAL A 126 15.44 3.81 11.70
CA VAL A 126 14.01 3.53 11.58
C VAL A 126 13.15 4.68 12.12
N GLN A 127 13.66 5.44 13.13
CA GLN A 127 13.00 6.66 13.58
C GLN A 127 13.02 7.73 12.49
N ALA A 128 14.15 7.94 11.82
CA ALA A 128 14.23 8.89 10.69
C ALA A 128 13.26 8.49 9.55
N ALA A 129 13.16 7.20 9.24
CA ALA A 129 12.20 6.69 8.27
C ALA A 129 10.73 6.94 8.72
N LEU A 130 10.44 6.72 10.00
CA LEU A 130 9.13 7.00 10.57
C LEU A 130 8.78 8.49 10.50
N ASP A 131 9.70 9.37 10.88
CA ASP A 131 9.51 10.82 10.83
C ASP A 131 9.26 11.30 9.38
N HIS A 132 9.89 10.63 8.40
CA HIS A 132 9.69 10.92 6.97
C HIS A 132 8.31 10.45 6.47
N PHE A 133 7.90 9.22 6.79
CA PHE A 133 6.67 8.63 6.22
C PHE A 133 5.39 8.96 6.98
N TYR A 134 5.47 9.17 8.29
CA TYR A 134 4.28 9.39 9.12
C TYR A 134 3.37 10.54 8.64
N PRO A 135 3.91 11.67 8.13
CA PRO A 135 3.08 12.74 7.59
C PRO A 135 2.17 12.37 6.41
N PHE A 136 2.43 11.27 5.72
CA PHE A 136 1.62 10.79 4.60
C PHE A 136 0.47 9.86 5.02
N VAL A 137 0.49 9.34 6.24
CA VAL A 137 -0.45 8.32 6.72
C VAL A 137 -1.90 8.79 6.68
N ASN A 138 -2.14 10.09 6.92
CA ASN A 138 -3.51 10.62 6.97
C ASN A 138 -4.26 10.44 5.64
N GLU A 139 -3.56 10.34 4.51
CA GLU A 139 -4.17 10.16 3.19
C GLU A 139 -4.95 8.83 3.09
N PHE A 140 -4.56 7.79 3.80
CA PHE A 140 -5.31 6.54 3.85
C PHE A 140 -6.79 6.75 4.24
N PHE A 141 -7.03 7.72 5.12
CA PHE A 141 -8.34 7.98 5.75
C PHE A 141 -9.08 9.17 5.14
N GLN A 142 -8.52 9.79 4.11
CA GLN A 142 -9.23 10.84 3.36
C GLN A 142 -10.26 10.17 2.46
N GLU A 143 -11.54 10.31 2.81
CA GLU A 143 -12.63 9.76 2.00
C GLU A 143 -12.83 10.58 0.72
N THR A 144 -12.71 9.93 -0.42
CA THR A 144 -13.13 10.47 -1.71
C THR A 144 -14.63 10.24 -1.92
N PRO A 145 -15.26 10.90 -2.93
CA PRO A 145 -16.65 10.57 -3.30
C PRO A 145 -16.85 9.09 -3.63
N LEU A 146 -15.84 8.44 -4.25
CA LEU A 146 -15.87 7.01 -4.55
C LEU A 146 -15.84 6.15 -3.28
N ASP A 147 -14.99 6.48 -2.30
CA ASP A 147 -14.93 5.74 -1.04
C ASP A 147 -16.29 5.75 -0.33
N LYS A 148 -16.96 6.92 -0.31
CA LYS A 148 -18.29 7.08 0.29
C LYS A 148 -19.34 6.25 -0.42
N GLU A 149 -19.39 6.32 -1.75
CA GLU A 149 -20.32 5.54 -2.57
C GLU A 149 -20.11 4.04 -2.38
N MET A 150 -18.87 3.57 -2.37
CA MET A 150 -18.56 2.15 -2.16
C MET A 150 -18.93 1.68 -0.76
N LYS A 151 -18.69 2.50 0.27
CA LYS A 151 -19.12 2.22 1.65
C LYS A 151 -20.65 2.15 1.76
N GLU A 152 -21.37 3.12 1.21
CA GLU A 152 -22.85 3.17 1.25
C GLU A 152 -23.48 1.96 0.54
N ASN A 153 -22.88 1.50 -0.54
CA ASN A 153 -23.32 0.29 -1.26
C ASN A 153 -22.91 -1.02 -0.55
N GLY A 154 -22.07 -0.95 0.48
CA GLY A 154 -21.54 -2.11 1.19
C GLY A 154 -20.50 -2.89 0.38
N ILE A 155 -19.80 -2.23 -0.55
CA ILE A 155 -18.76 -2.80 -1.40
C ILE A 155 -17.37 -2.48 -0.84
N GLY A 156 -17.13 -1.23 -0.44
CA GLY A 156 -15.87 -0.73 0.10
C GLY A 156 -15.80 -0.81 1.63
N GLY A 157 -14.62 -0.46 2.17
CA GLY A 157 -14.38 -0.42 3.60
C GLY A 157 -14.83 0.88 4.27
N ASP A 158 -15.06 0.83 5.58
CA ASP A 158 -15.29 1.97 6.45
C ASP A 158 -13.94 2.55 6.91
N LEU A 159 -13.48 3.60 6.23
CA LEU A 159 -12.16 4.19 6.51
C LEU A 159 -12.07 4.82 7.91
N GLU A 160 -13.17 5.32 8.47
CA GLU A 160 -13.16 5.88 9.83
C GLU A 160 -13.00 4.78 10.89
N ALA A 161 -13.72 3.68 10.74
CA ALA A 161 -13.55 2.52 11.61
C ALA A 161 -12.15 1.91 11.51
N ILE A 162 -11.57 1.86 10.30
CA ILE A 162 -10.19 1.42 10.09
C ILE A 162 -9.20 2.36 10.78
N LYS A 163 -9.41 3.67 10.70
CA LYS A 163 -8.55 4.69 11.29
C LYS A 163 -8.40 4.54 12.80
N GLU A 164 -9.49 4.31 13.50
CA GLU A 164 -9.45 4.09 14.96
C GLU A 164 -8.57 2.89 15.35
N VAL A 165 -8.76 1.78 14.66
CA VAL A 165 -7.98 0.55 14.88
C VAL A 165 -6.52 0.75 14.49
N TYR A 166 -6.27 1.42 13.36
CA TYR A 166 -4.95 1.72 12.84
C TYR A 166 -4.08 2.48 13.85
N PHE A 167 -4.51 3.67 14.26
CA PHE A 167 -3.71 4.49 15.17
C PHE A 167 -3.50 3.81 16.52
N LYS A 168 -4.51 3.12 17.05
CA LYS A 168 -4.36 2.34 18.28
C LYS A 168 -3.25 1.30 18.16
N ASN A 169 -3.25 0.51 17.08
CA ASN A 169 -2.30 -0.59 16.92
C ASN A 169 -0.89 -0.08 16.54
N VAL A 170 -0.81 0.87 15.61
CA VAL A 170 0.47 1.48 15.20
C VAL A 170 1.15 2.15 16.37
N HIS A 171 0.44 2.99 17.14
CA HIS A 171 1.04 3.66 18.29
C HIS A 171 1.51 2.67 19.37
N ALA A 172 0.72 1.63 19.66
CA ALA A 172 1.11 0.60 20.61
C ALA A 172 2.40 -0.10 20.18
N LEU A 173 2.51 -0.46 18.90
CA LEU A 173 3.70 -1.12 18.36
C LEU A 173 4.91 -0.19 18.37
N LEU A 174 4.77 1.08 17.98
CA LEU A 174 5.87 2.05 17.97
C LEU A 174 6.43 2.24 19.37
N LEU A 175 5.58 2.34 20.40
CA LEU A 175 6.01 2.44 21.79
C LEU A 175 6.71 1.16 22.26
N GLU A 176 6.18 -0.03 21.91
CA GLU A 176 6.83 -1.32 22.20
C GLU A 176 8.22 -1.43 21.53
N ALA A 177 8.36 -0.87 20.32
CA ALA A 177 9.63 -0.81 19.58
C ALA A 177 10.62 0.22 20.14
N GLY A 178 10.26 1.01 21.16
CA GLY A 178 11.10 2.10 21.69
C GLY A 178 11.25 3.27 20.73
N LEU A 179 10.27 3.49 19.89
CA LEU A 179 10.23 4.61 18.92
C LEU A 179 9.33 5.74 19.46
N THR A 180 9.68 6.95 19.07
CA THR A 180 8.87 8.14 19.37
C THR A 180 7.80 8.29 18.30
N ILE A 181 6.54 8.43 18.71
CA ILE A 181 5.44 8.71 17.79
C ILE A 181 5.63 10.14 17.28
N PRO A 182 5.75 10.36 15.95
CA PRO A 182 5.89 11.71 15.41
C PRO A 182 4.65 12.56 15.68
N GLU A 183 4.84 13.86 15.89
CA GLU A 183 3.73 14.79 15.96
C GLU A 183 2.95 14.79 14.65
N PRO A 184 1.60 14.89 14.70
CA PRO A 184 0.77 14.86 13.51
C PRO A 184 0.96 16.15 12.69
N ASN A 185 1.96 16.12 11.82
CA ASN A 185 2.24 17.15 10.81
C ASN A 185 1.82 16.60 9.44
N TRP A 186 0.49 16.46 9.26
CA TRP A 186 -0.06 15.85 8.06
C TRP A 186 0.28 16.65 6.80
N ARG A 187 0.86 15.99 5.81
CA ARG A 187 1.01 16.57 4.47
C ARG A 187 -0.34 16.55 3.77
N GLN A 188 -0.64 17.65 3.11
CA GLN A 188 -1.77 17.67 2.18
C GLN A 188 -1.33 16.93 0.91
N THR A 189 -1.99 15.81 0.63
CA THR A 189 -1.75 14.92 -0.51
C THR A 189 -3.09 14.57 -1.14
N ASP A 190 -3.09 14.40 -2.45
CA ASP A 190 -4.30 14.12 -3.23
C ASP A 190 -4.07 12.96 -4.23
N GLY A 191 -3.22 11.98 -3.87
CA GLY A 191 -2.90 10.81 -4.71
C GLY A 191 -4.12 10.00 -5.08
N LYS A 192 -5.05 9.82 -4.15
CA LYS A 192 -6.35 9.17 -4.40
C LYS A 192 -7.21 9.92 -5.43
N LEU A 193 -6.93 11.20 -5.70
CA LEU A 193 -7.55 12.00 -6.74
C LEU A 193 -6.73 12.11 -8.02
N GLY A 194 -5.52 11.51 -8.05
CA GLY A 194 -4.62 11.50 -9.20
C GLY A 194 -3.64 12.68 -9.24
N TYR A 195 -3.34 13.26 -8.09
CA TYR A 195 -2.28 14.26 -7.93
C TYR A 195 -1.13 13.62 -7.16
N HIS A 196 -0.02 13.37 -7.83
CA HIS A 196 1.07 12.54 -7.35
C HIS A 196 2.33 13.33 -7.02
N SER A 197 3.22 12.70 -6.27
CA SER A 197 4.57 13.20 -6.07
C SER A 197 5.39 13.05 -7.36
N GLU A 198 6.53 13.73 -7.43
CA GLU A 198 7.47 13.58 -8.55
C GLU A 198 7.97 12.15 -8.73
N HIS A 199 7.97 11.35 -7.66
CA HIS A 199 8.47 9.98 -7.66
C HIS A 199 7.65 9.01 -8.50
N LEU A 200 6.32 9.21 -8.60
CA LEU A 200 5.48 8.33 -9.42
C LEU A 200 5.93 8.35 -10.89
N GLY A 201 6.33 9.51 -11.41
CA GLY A 201 6.81 9.63 -12.79
C GLY A 201 8.01 8.72 -13.08
N PHE A 202 8.95 8.60 -12.15
CA PHE A 202 10.10 7.71 -12.29
C PHE A 202 9.68 6.24 -12.23
N ILE A 203 8.78 5.86 -11.31
CA ILE A 203 8.26 4.51 -11.19
C ILE A 203 7.54 4.08 -12.49
N LEU A 204 6.69 4.95 -13.02
CA LEU A 204 5.96 4.66 -14.26
C LEU A 204 6.87 4.62 -15.48
N ALA A 205 7.91 5.44 -15.53
CA ALA A 205 8.88 5.41 -16.63
C ALA A 205 9.60 4.05 -16.72
N GLU A 206 9.95 3.44 -15.60
CA GLU A 206 10.52 2.09 -15.57
C GLU A 206 9.47 1.01 -15.85
N LEU A 207 8.34 1.06 -15.15
CA LEU A 207 7.28 0.06 -15.25
C LEU A 207 6.69 -0.06 -16.66
N GLN A 208 6.49 1.06 -17.34
CA GLN A 208 5.75 1.13 -18.59
C GLN A 208 6.64 1.16 -19.84
N TYR A 209 7.96 1.23 -19.65
CA TYR A 209 8.90 1.45 -20.76
C TYR A 209 8.77 0.43 -21.89
N MET A 210 8.77 -0.86 -21.56
CA MET A 210 8.78 -1.92 -22.56
C MET A 210 7.47 -1.95 -23.35
N GLN A 211 6.34 -1.91 -22.68
CA GLN A 211 5.02 -1.97 -23.30
C GLN A 211 4.72 -0.75 -24.16
N ARG A 212 5.22 0.42 -23.77
CA ARG A 212 5.06 1.66 -24.55
C ARG A 212 6.04 1.75 -25.74
N SER A 213 7.26 1.22 -25.56
CA SER A 213 8.28 1.25 -26.63
C SER A 213 8.05 0.20 -27.70
N TYR A 214 7.45 -0.94 -27.34
CA TYR A 214 7.19 -2.07 -28.22
C TYR A 214 5.71 -2.47 -28.16
N PRO A 215 4.79 -1.61 -28.64
CA PRO A 215 3.36 -1.90 -28.62
C PRO A 215 3.05 -3.12 -29.51
N ASN A 216 2.09 -3.94 -29.08
CA ASN A 216 1.66 -5.19 -29.75
C ASN A 216 2.70 -6.32 -29.76
N SER A 217 3.66 -6.31 -28.85
CA SER A 217 4.54 -7.44 -28.63
C SER A 217 3.93 -8.38 -27.57
N ASP A 218 4.10 -9.69 -27.76
CA ASP A 218 3.75 -10.71 -26.76
C ASP A 218 4.91 -10.83 -25.76
N TRP A 219 4.61 -10.71 -24.47
CA TRP A 219 5.58 -10.72 -23.37
C TRP A 219 5.39 -11.93 -22.46
#